data_5fd2fbadd0b8dc98b683e04808f38dfd
#
_entry.id   5fd2fbadd0b8dc98b683e04808f38dfd
#
_cell.length_a   1.000
_cell.length_b   1.000
_cell.length_c   1.000
_cell.angle_alpha   90.00
_cell.angle_beta   90.00
_cell.angle_gamma   90.00
#
_symmetry.space_group_name_H-M   'P 1'
#
loop_
_entity.id
_entity.type
_entity.pdbx_description
1 polymer ?
#
loop_
_entity_poly.entity_id
_entity_poly.type
_entity_poly.pdbx_seq_one_letter_code
_entity_poly.pdbx_strand_id
1 'polypeptide(L)'
;MDHPPAPSGRDPLPGHDVPEQQDVPQEPDVPVPQKHGVPLKVRLRELLDRGERSFSFEFFPPRDDVAEAALWQAIRRLEPLAPTFVSVTYGAGGSTRDRTTRITGAIARGTTLTPVAHLTCVGSSQAELRQVIGAYADAGVDTVLALRGDPPGGPGQPWVRHPEGLDHAVELVRLLHELSGFGIGVAAFPEKHPESVNVDQDARVLVEKAEAGADFAVTQFFFEADAYFRMVDRVTALGCDLPIIPGIMPLTNIRQIERFARLNGSSLPDWLLRRLEPVADDPAGIRRVGVEVAGALSRRLLDGGAPGLHFYTLNRSTATLEVFADLGLSAPQS
;
A
#
# COMPACT_ATOMS: atom_id res chain seq x y z
N MET A 1 68.15 -27.82 -45.14
CA MET A 1 67.20 -26.76 -44.86
C MET A 1 66.74 -26.96 -43.43
N ASP A 2 67.46 -26.22 -42.56
CA ASP A 2 67.39 -26.42 -41.14
C ASP A 2 66.23 -25.65 -40.49
N HIS A 3 65.48 -26.31 -39.69
CA HIS A 3 64.54 -25.68 -38.73
C HIS A 3 65.28 -25.44 -37.38
N PRO A 4 65.17 -24.23 -36.83
CA PRO A 4 65.74 -23.97 -35.52
C PRO A 4 64.84 -24.53 -34.41
N PRO A 5 65.40 -24.87 -33.23
CA PRO A 5 64.67 -25.45 -32.10
C PRO A 5 63.87 -24.41 -31.31
N ALA A 6 62.78 -24.84 -30.70
CA ALA A 6 61.92 -24.07 -29.80
C ALA A 6 62.61 -23.76 -28.47
N PRO A 7 62.38 -22.59 -27.85
CA PRO A 7 62.92 -22.25 -26.54
C PRO A 7 62.11 -22.92 -25.42
N SER A 8 62.85 -23.57 -24.55
CA SER A 8 62.41 -24.12 -23.27
C SER A 8 62.29 -23.03 -22.20
N GLY A 9 61.35 -23.20 -21.28
CA GLY A 9 61.39 -22.58 -19.96
C GLY A 9 60.56 -21.30 -19.81
N ARG A 10 59.36 -21.42 -19.33
CA ARG A 10 58.69 -20.34 -18.59
C ARG A 10 58.60 -20.76 -17.13
N ASP A 11 59.20 -20.00 -16.25
CA ASP A 11 59.02 -20.07 -14.81
C ASP A 11 57.56 -19.84 -14.43
N PRO A 12 57.01 -20.51 -13.39
CA PRO A 12 55.70 -20.26 -12.90
C PRO A 12 55.63 -18.88 -12.21
N LEU A 13 54.61 -18.09 -12.57
CA LEU A 13 54.28 -16.83 -11.94
C LEU A 13 53.91 -17.05 -10.47
N PRO A 14 54.24 -16.14 -9.54
CA PRO A 14 53.88 -16.26 -8.14
C PRO A 14 52.36 -16.24 -7.96
N GLY A 15 51.89 -17.13 -7.09
CA GLY A 15 50.48 -17.26 -6.76
C GLY A 15 49.88 -15.95 -6.27
N HIS A 16 48.75 -15.55 -6.86
CA HIS A 16 47.91 -14.53 -6.29
C HIS A 16 47.24 -15.13 -5.05
N ASP A 17 47.59 -14.62 -3.88
CA ASP A 17 46.84 -14.84 -2.65
C ASP A 17 45.41 -14.37 -2.88
N VAL A 18 44.47 -15.31 -2.90
CA VAL A 18 43.05 -15.03 -2.82
C VAL A 18 42.80 -14.53 -1.39
N PRO A 19 42.29 -13.32 -1.17
CA PRO A 19 41.98 -12.87 0.17
C PRO A 19 40.95 -13.81 0.77
N GLU A 20 41.24 -14.33 1.96
CA GLU A 20 40.29 -15.07 2.79
C GLU A 20 38.98 -14.30 2.87
N GLN A 21 37.87 -14.97 2.53
CA GLN A 21 36.54 -14.48 2.75
C GLN A 21 36.40 -14.15 4.24
N GLN A 22 36.37 -12.87 4.58
CA GLN A 22 36.03 -12.42 5.92
C GLN A 22 34.65 -12.98 6.23
N ASP A 23 34.55 -13.75 7.30
CA ASP A 23 33.27 -14.20 7.88
C ASP A 23 32.34 -12.99 8.09
N VAL A 24 31.34 -12.88 7.28
CA VAL A 24 30.23 -11.96 7.53
C VAL A 24 29.53 -12.47 8.78
N PRO A 25 29.44 -11.67 9.86
CA PRO A 25 28.78 -12.12 11.07
C PRO A 25 27.35 -12.56 10.71
N GLN A 26 27.02 -13.81 10.94
CA GLN A 26 25.63 -14.28 10.84
C GLN A 26 24.83 -13.47 11.85
N GLU A 27 23.82 -12.72 11.33
CA GLU A 27 22.86 -12.07 12.19
C GLU A 27 22.24 -13.13 13.11
N PRO A 28 22.04 -12.81 14.42
CA PRO A 28 21.47 -13.77 15.35
C PRO A 28 20.11 -14.22 14.83
N ASP A 29 19.89 -15.52 14.87
CA ASP A 29 18.65 -16.20 14.50
C ASP A 29 17.55 -15.73 15.43
N VAL A 30 16.89 -14.60 15.08
CA VAL A 30 15.77 -14.06 15.83
C VAL A 30 14.56 -14.93 15.48
N PRO A 31 13.95 -15.62 16.46
CA PRO A 31 12.78 -16.45 16.19
C PRO A 31 11.71 -15.60 15.51
N VAL A 32 11.36 -15.97 14.27
CA VAL A 32 10.29 -15.31 13.52
C VAL A 32 8.98 -15.54 14.28
N PRO A 33 8.27 -14.49 14.74
CA PRO A 33 7.02 -14.65 15.45
C PRO A 33 6.07 -15.47 14.59
N GLN A 34 5.41 -16.46 15.21
CA GLN A 34 4.44 -17.27 14.48
C GLN A 34 3.33 -16.35 13.98
N LYS A 35 3.17 -16.26 12.66
CA LYS A 35 2.08 -15.52 12.03
C LYS A 35 0.76 -16.06 12.55
N HIS A 36 -0.19 -15.17 12.75
CA HIS A 36 -1.58 -15.54 13.03
C HIS A 36 -2.04 -16.52 11.94
N GLY A 37 -2.28 -17.78 12.29
CA GLY A 37 -2.73 -18.80 11.33
C GLY A 37 -4.11 -18.55 10.72
N VAL A 38 -4.74 -17.39 11.06
CA VAL A 38 -6.06 -16.96 10.58
C VAL A 38 -5.87 -15.89 9.50
N PRO A 39 -6.47 -16.05 8.30
CA PRO A 39 -6.37 -15.07 7.21
C PRO A 39 -6.86 -13.68 7.61
N LEU A 40 -6.26 -12.62 7.02
CA LEU A 40 -6.60 -11.23 7.34
C LEU A 40 -8.10 -10.95 7.20
N LYS A 41 -8.76 -11.45 6.15
CA LYS A 41 -10.21 -11.26 5.94
C LYS A 41 -11.06 -11.75 7.11
N VAL A 42 -10.69 -12.87 7.72
CA VAL A 42 -11.40 -13.43 8.89
C VAL A 42 -11.12 -12.58 10.13
N ARG A 43 -9.84 -12.27 10.39
CA ARG A 43 -9.45 -11.44 11.54
C ARG A 43 -10.05 -10.03 11.47
N LEU A 44 -10.09 -9.42 10.29
CA LEU A 44 -10.70 -8.11 10.10
C LEU A 44 -12.19 -8.16 10.40
N ARG A 45 -12.91 -9.17 9.90
CA ARG A 45 -14.34 -9.36 10.19
C ARG A 45 -14.59 -9.56 11.67
N GLU A 46 -13.87 -10.48 12.31
CA GLU A 46 -13.99 -10.73 13.76
C GLU A 46 -13.68 -9.50 14.62
N LEU A 47 -12.69 -8.69 14.21
CA LEU A 47 -12.33 -7.45 14.88
C LEU A 47 -13.50 -6.45 14.82
N LEU A 48 -14.07 -6.26 13.64
CA LEU A 48 -15.20 -5.36 13.43
C LEU A 48 -16.48 -5.84 14.12
N ASP A 49 -16.74 -7.14 14.11
CA ASP A 49 -17.90 -7.76 14.79
C ASP A 49 -17.83 -7.58 16.33
N ARG A 50 -16.62 -7.45 16.88
CA ARG A 50 -16.41 -7.08 18.31
C ARG A 50 -16.51 -5.57 18.59
N GLY A 51 -16.79 -4.75 17.56
CA GLY A 51 -16.81 -3.30 17.66
C GLY A 51 -15.43 -2.67 17.81
N GLU A 52 -14.36 -3.43 17.54
CA GLU A 52 -13.00 -2.93 17.51
C GLU A 52 -12.71 -2.22 16.19
N ARG A 53 -11.63 -1.41 16.12
CA ARG A 53 -11.29 -0.60 14.96
C ARG A 53 -10.02 -1.10 14.29
N SER A 54 -10.02 -1.14 12.95
CA SER A 54 -8.86 -1.50 12.14
C SER A 54 -7.94 -0.30 11.91
N PHE A 55 -6.65 -0.44 12.22
CA PHE A 55 -5.63 0.55 11.87
C PHE A 55 -4.61 -0.10 10.95
N SER A 56 -4.26 0.60 9.86
CA SER A 56 -3.37 0.07 8.84
C SER A 56 -2.50 1.15 8.22
N PHE A 57 -1.37 0.74 7.63
CA PHE A 57 -0.38 1.65 7.06
C PHE A 57 -0.04 1.25 5.64
N GLU A 58 0.10 2.23 4.75
CA GLU A 58 0.55 2.03 3.38
C GLU A 58 1.99 2.49 3.19
N PHE A 59 2.75 1.66 2.50
CA PHE A 59 4.12 1.91 2.09
C PHE A 59 4.28 1.85 0.58
N PHE A 60 5.28 2.56 0.07
CA PHE A 60 5.68 2.52 -1.33
C PHE A 60 6.91 1.63 -1.53
N PRO A 61 7.00 0.86 -2.62
CA PRO A 61 8.22 0.13 -2.91
C PRO A 61 9.38 1.10 -3.10
N PRO A 62 10.53 0.85 -2.46
CA PRO A 62 11.68 1.75 -2.53
C PRO A 62 12.27 1.73 -3.94
N ARG A 63 12.77 2.87 -4.42
CA ARG A 63 13.40 2.99 -5.73
C ARG A 63 14.90 2.66 -5.73
N ASP A 64 15.55 2.76 -4.59
CA ASP A 64 16.98 2.56 -4.35
C ASP A 64 17.22 2.09 -2.91
N ASP A 65 18.46 1.73 -2.58
CA ASP A 65 18.86 1.21 -1.27
C ASP A 65 18.65 2.24 -0.14
N VAL A 66 18.83 3.53 -0.42
CA VAL A 66 18.61 4.61 0.56
C VAL A 66 17.11 4.69 0.90
N ALA A 67 16.25 4.62 -0.11
CA ALA A 67 14.81 4.60 0.09
C ALA A 67 14.37 3.29 0.79
N GLU A 68 15.05 2.17 0.56
CA GLU A 68 14.77 0.90 1.23
C GLU A 68 15.13 0.97 2.72
N ALA A 69 16.29 1.52 3.07
CA ALA A 69 16.66 1.74 4.46
C ALA A 69 15.64 2.64 5.19
N ALA A 70 15.16 3.71 4.53
CA ALA A 70 14.13 4.59 5.08
C ALA A 70 12.79 3.86 5.28
N LEU A 71 12.39 3.01 4.33
CA LEU A 71 11.20 2.17 4.43
C LEU A 71 11.28 1.26 5.65
N TRP A 72 12.38 0.50 5.81
CA TRP A 72 12.56 -0.40 6.95
C TRP A 72 12.59 0.35 8.28
N GLN A 73 13.18 1.55 8.31
CA GLN A 73 13.11 2.40 9.50
C GLN A 73 11.68 2.80 9.84
N ALA A 74 10.86 3.17 8.84
CA ALA A 74 9.45 3.50 9.06
C ALA A 74 8.65 2.29 9.54
N ILE A 75 8.85 1.10 8.93
CA ILE A 75 8.22 -0.15 9.34
C ILE A 75 8.53 -0.46 10.82
N ARG A 76 9.81 -0.47 11.22
CA ARG A 76 10.21 -0.77 12.61
C ARG A 76 9.60 0.19 13.63
N ARG A 77 9.36 1.44 13.25
CA ARG A 77 8.74 2.44 14.15
C ARG A 77 7.22 2.29 14.25
N LEU A 78 6.56 1.73 13.22
CA LEU A 78 5.11 1.54 13.17
C LEU A 78 4.69 0.14 13.61
N GLU A 79 5.56 -0.86 13.51
CA GLU A 79 5.29 -2.25 13.92
C GLU A 79 4.80 -2.39 15.38
N PRO A 80 5.38 -1.67 16.37
CA PRO A 80 4.90 -1.74 17.77
C PRO A 80 3.46 -1.27 17.97
N LEU A 81 2.87 -0.53 17.02
CA LEU A 81 1.46 -0.14 17.06
C LEU A 81 0.51 -1.30 16.74
N ALA A 82 1.04 -2.48 16.40
CA ALA A 82 0.31 -3.69 16.06
C ALA A 82 -0.85 -3.44 15.06
N PRO A 83 -0.57 -2.84 13.88
CA PRO A 83 -1.62 -2.57 12.90
C PRO A 83 -2.31 -3.86 12.45
N THR A 84 -3.57 -3.77 12.07
CA THR A 84 -4.35 -4.88 11.53
C THR A 84 -3.68 -5.46 10.27
N PHE A 85 -3.16 -4.57 9.43
CA PHE A 85 -2.35 -4.92 8.25
C PHE A 85 -1.45 -3.75 7.82
N VAL A 86 -0.53 -4.03 6.93
CA VAL A 86 0.21 -3.01 6.17
C VAL A 86 0.09 -3.29 4.69
N SER A 87 -0.04 -2.27 3.85
CA SER A 87 -0.06 -2.45 2.40
C SER A 87 1.20 -1.94 1.73
N VAL A 88 1.58 -2.55 0.60
CA VAL A 88 2.68 -2.09 -0.24
C VAL A 88 2.16 -1.82 -1.63
N THR A 89 2.32 -0.57 -2.07
CA THR A 89 1.79 -0.13 -3.36
C THR A 89 2.48 -0.82 -4.53
N TYR A 90 1.77 -0.82 -5.66
CA TYR A 90 2.26 -1.35 -6.93
C TYR A 90 2.57 -0.16 -7.85
N GLY A 91 3.77 -0.12 -8.43
CA GLY A 91 4.15 0.99 -9.30
C GLY A 91 3.40 0.98 -10.62
N ALA A 92 3.08 2.17 -11.11
CA ALA A 92 2.42 2.34 -12.40
C ALA A 92 3.18 1.63 -13.53
N GLY A 93 2.45 0.90 -14.39
CA GLY A 93 3.02 0.25 -15.57
C GLY A 93 3.87 -1.01 -15.33
N GLY A 94 3.76 -1.66 -14.15
CA GLY A 94 4.41 -2.97 -13.91
C GLY A 94 5.91 -2.92 -13.60
N SER A 95 6.56 -1.75 -13.65
CA SER A 95 8.01 -1.59 -13.45
C SER A 95 8.51 -1.92 -12.04
N THR A 96 7.63 -2.14 -11.09
CA THR A 96 7.97 -2.44 -9.70
C THR A 96 7.46 -3.78 -9.20
N ARG A 97 6.97 -4.67 -10.10
CA ARG A 97 6.41 -5.99 -9.76
C ARG A 97 7.31 -6.78 -8.81
N ASP A 98 8.51 -7.07 -9.27
CA ASP A 98 9.48 -7.88 -8.51
C ASP A 98 9.83 -7.23 -7.18
N ARG A 99 9.93 -5.90 -7.17
CA ARG A 99 10.24 -5.14 -5.97
C ARG A 99 9.10 -5.16 -4.96
N THR A 100 7.85 -5.00 -5.41
CA THR A 100 6.67 -5.10 -4.55
C THR A 100 6.58 -6.50 -3.95
N THR A 101 6.71 -7.56 -4.77
CA THR A 101 6.69 -8.96 -4.31
C THR A 101 7.82 -9.22 -3.29
N ARG A 102 9.04 -8.74 -3.58
CA ARG A 102 10.19 -8.89 -2.68
C ARG A 102 9.96 -8.21 -1.33
N ILE A 103 9.55 -6.94 -1.34
CA ILE A 103 9.32 -6.18 -0.10
C ILE A 103 8.16 -6.76 0.69
N THR A 104 7.03 -7.07 0.04
CA THR A 104 5.86 -7.63 0.70
C THR A 104 6.20 -8.99 1.33
N GLY A 105 6.95 -9.85 0.61
CA GLY A 105 7.45 -11.12 1.13
C GLY A 105 8.47 -10.94 2.26
N ALA A 106 9.33 -9.92 2.21
CA ALA A 106 10.26 -9.62 3.29
C ALA A 106 9.54 -9.16 4.57
N ILE A 107 8.51 -8.31 4.45
CA ILE A 107 7.62 -7.94 5.57
C ILE A 107 6.95 -9.20 6.12
N ALA A 108 6.41 -10.04 5.21
CA ALA A 108 5.76 -11.28 5.58
C ALA A 108 6.64 -12.20 6.43
N ARG A 109 7.90 -12.33 6.13
CA ARG A 109 8.84 -13.26 6.82
C ARG A 109 9.59 -12.62 7.98
N GLY A 110 9.88 -11.32 7.91
CA GLY A 110 10.82 -10.65 8.82
C GLY A 110 10.16 -9.77 9.88
N THR A 111 8.82 -9.68 9.94
CA THR A 111 8.09 -8.84 10.90
C THR A 111 6.86 -9.56 11.44
N THR A 112 6.24 -8.97 12.48
CA THR A 112 4.94 -9.41 13.01
C THR A 112 3.76 -8.90 12.16
N LEU A 113 4.02 -8.05 11.17
CA LEU A 113 3.01 -7.38 10.36
C LEU A 113 2.36 -8.33 9.35
N THR A 114 1.09 -8.10 9.06
CA THR A 114 0.35 -8.79 8.00
C THR A 114 0.40 -7.94 6.73
N PRO A 115 1.13 -8.33 5.69
CA PRO A 115 1.22 -7.56 4.47
C PRO A 115 0.02 -7.81 3.54
N VAL A 116 -0.45 -6.72 2.92
CA VAL A 116 -1.39 -6.70 1.80
C VAL A 116 -0.63 -6.22 0.56
N ALA A 117 -0.58 -7.02 -0.49
CA ALA A 117 0.07 -6.63 -1.73
C ALA A 117 -0.92 -5.91 -2.65
N HIS A 118 -0.55 -4.75 -3.20
CA HIS A 118 -1.31 -4.18 -4.29
C HIS A 118 -1.08 -4.99 -5.58
N LEU A 119 -2.11 -5.15 -6.38
CA LEU A 119 -2.03 -5.74 -7.72
C LEU A 119 -2.89 -4.93 -8.69
N THR A 120 -2.30 -4.53 -9.81
CA THR A 120 -3.03 -3.83 -10.87
C THR A 120 -3.16 -4.71 -12.10
N CYS A 121 -4.31 -4.66 -12.79
CA CYS A 121 -4.53 -5.40 -14.02
C CYS A 121 -4.02 -4.69 -15.28
N VAL A 122 -3.66 -3.39 -15.18
CA VAL A 122 -3.22 -2.61 -16.34
C VAL A 122 -2.00 -3.22 -17.03
N GLY A 123 -2.06 -3.34 -18.36
CA GLY A 123 -0.94 -3.75 -19.19
C GLY A 123 -0.47 -5.19 -18.99
N SER A 124 -1.29 -6.05 -18.39
CA SER A 124 -0.97 -7.46 -18.09
C SER A 124 -1.99 -8.41 -18.70
N SER A 125 -1.51 -9.54 -19.22
CA SER A 125 -2.36 -10.67 -19.54
C SER A 125 -2.87 -11.35 -18.26
N GLN A 126 -3.95 -12.11 -18.36
CA GLN A 126 -4.45 -12.92 -17.23
C GLN A 126 -3.42 -13.97 -16.80
N ALA A 127 -2.62 -14.52 -17.73
CA ALA A 127 -1.56 -15.46 -17.41
C ALA A 127 -0.48 -14.82 -16.53
N GLU A 128 -0.04 -13.60 -16.87
CA GLU A 128 0.91 -12.85 -16.05
C GLU A 128 0.34 -12.49 -14.67
N LEU A 129 -0.94 -12.10 -14.60
CA LEU A 129 -1.61 -11.85 -13.33
C LEU A 129 -1.62 -13.09 -12.43
N ARG A 130 -1.95 -14.28 -12.98
CA ARG A 130 -1.89 -15.55 -12.25
C ARG A 130 -0.49 -15.88 -11.76
N GLN A 131 0.56 -15.60 -12.53
CA GLN A 131 1.94 -15.76 -12.08
C GLN A 131 2.29 -14.86 -10.91
N VAL A 132 1.90 -13.57 -10.96
CA VAL A 132 2.13 -12.63 -9.85
C VAL A 132 1.38 -13.04 -8.59
N ILE A 133 0.13 -13.48 -8.73
CA ILE A 133 -0.68 -13.99 -7.61
C ILE A 133 -0.02 -15.22 -6.98
N GLY A 134 0.47 -16.16 -7.80
CA GLY A 134 1.26 -17.31 -7.33
C GLY A 134 2.51 -16.88 -6.57
N ALA A 135 3.26 -15.91 -7.09
CA ALA A 135 4.45 -15.38 -6.41
C ALA A 135 4.12 -14.70 -5.06
N TYR A 136 2.96 -14.07 -4.93
CA TYR A 136 2.49 -13.55 -3.63
C TYR A 136 2.21 -14.69 -2.65
N ALA A 137 1.51 -15.73 -3.09
CA ALA A 137 1.23 -16.91 -2.26
C ALA A 137 2.54 -17.56 -1.76
N ASP A 138 3.51 -17.78 -2.66
CA ASP A 138 4.83 -18.34 -2.34
C ASP A 138 5.62 -17.44 -1.37
N ALA A 139 5.43 -16.12 -1.44
CA ALA A 139 6.01 -15.16 -0.53
C ALA A 139 5.32 -15.11 0.85
N GLY A 140 4.23 -15.86 1.04
CA GLY A 140 3.43 -15.87 2.27
C GLY A 140 2.50 -14.68 2.43
N VAL A 141 2.08 -14.07 1.32
CA VAL A 141 1.07 -13.01 1.26
C VAL A 141 -0.29 -13.65 0.93
N ASP A 142 -1.26 -13.44 1.80
CA ASP A 142 -2.60 -14.03 1.69
C ASP A 142 -3.70 -13.01 1.34
N THR A 143 -3.33 -11.75 1.15
CA THR A 143 -4.31 -10.68 0.90
C THR A 143 -3.79 -9.70 -0.16
N VAL A 144 -4.66 -9.36 -1.11
CA VAL A 144 -4.35 -8.50 -2.25
C VAL A 144 -5.31 -7.31 -2.28
N LEU A 145 -4.78 -6.10 -2.48
CA LEU A 145 -5.58 -4.94 -2.85
C LEU A 145 -5.69 -4.90 -4.38
N ALA A 146 -6.87 -5.28 -4.89
CA ALA A 146 -7.15 -5.41 -6.31
C ALA A 146 -7.51 -4.06 -6.94
N LEU A 147 -6.69 -3.61 -7.87
CA LEU A 147 -6.79 -2.30 -8.52
C LEU A 147 -6.81 -2.46 -10.06
N ARG A 148 -7.39 -1.48 -10.75
CA ARG A 148 -7.25 -1.39 -12.20
C ARG A 148 -5.83 -0.98 -12.58
N GLY A 149 -5.31 0.01 -11.90
CA GLY A 149 -4.10 0.74 -12.23
C GLY A 149 -4.36 1.87 -13.23
N ASP A 150 -3.38 2.74 -13.40
CA ASP A 150 -3.43 3.85 -14.34
C ASP A 150 -2.88 3.44 -15.70
N PRO A 151 -3.38 4.00 -16.79
CA PRO A 151 -2.82 3.77 -18.12
C PRO A 151 -1.37 4.27 -18.20
N PRO A 152 -0.55 3.74 -19.14
CA PRO A 152 0.79 4.24 -19.39
C PRO A 152 0.78 5.77 -19.60
N GLY A 153 1.63 6.49 -18.86
CA GLY A 153 1.63 7.96 -18.85
C GLY A 153 0.80 8.60 -17.74
N GLY A 154 0.06 7.81 -16.97
CA GLY A 154 -0.66 8.23 -15.75
C GLY A 154 -2.13 8.51 -15.94
N PRO A 155 -2.80 8.97 -14.85
CA PRO A 155 -4.23 9.30 -14.88
C PRO A 155 -4.58 10.32 -15.97
N GLY A 156 -5.71 10.12 -16.64
CA GLY A 156 -6.18 10.99 -17.72
C GLY A 156 -5.65 10.63 -19.11
N GLN A 157 -4.74 9.67 -19.23
CA GLN A 157 -4.38 9.11 -20.54
C GLN A 157 -5.44 8.11 -21.00
N PRO A 158 -5.61 7.91 -22.33
CA PRO A 158 -6.53 6.92 -22.85
C PRO A 158 -6.23 5.52 -22.30
N TRP A 159 -7.30 4.81 -21.90
CA TRP A 159 -7.18 3.41 -21.54
C TRP A 159 -6.82 2.56 -22.77
N VAL A 160 -5.78 1.75 -22.63
CA VAL A 160 -5.38 0.79 -23.68
C VAL A 160 -5.52 -0.61 -23.09
N ARG A 161 -6.51 -1.33 -23.61
CA ARG A 161 -6.78 -2.73 -23.21
C ARG A 161 -5.63 -3.63 -23.65
N HIS A 162 -5.17 -4.49 -22.73
CA HIS A 162 -4.33 -5.62 -23.13
C HIS A 162 -5.21 -6.70 -23.80
N PRO A 163 -4.86 -7.26 -24.98
CA PRO A 163 -5.73 -8.20 -25.71
C PRO A 163 -6.20 -9.42 -24.89
N GLU A 164 -5.32 -9.92 -24.01
CA GLU A 164 -5.58 -11.06 -23.11
C GLU A 164 -5.71 -10.65 -21.65
N GLY A 165 -5.93 -9.35 -21.40
CA GLY A 165 -5.94 -8.77 -20.05
C GLY A 165 -7.34 -8.49 -19.52
N LEU A 166 -7.36 -7.77 -18.40
CA LEU A 166 -8.56 -7.31 -17.72
C LEU A 166 -8.67 -5.78 -17.83
N ASP A 167 -9.91 -5.28 -17.98
CA ASP A 167 -10.18 -3.84 -18.14
C ASP A 167 -10.47 -3.13 -16.83
N HIS A 168 -11.02 -3.85 -15.84
CA HIS A 168 -11.51 -3.25 -14.60
C HIS A 168 -11.10 -4.06 -13.36
N ALA A 169 -10.97 -3.37 -12.24
CA ALA A 169 -10.64 -4.00 -10.97
C ALA A 169 -11.64 -5.10 -10.55
N VAL A 170 -12.92 -4.97 -10.92
CA VAL A 170 -13.92 -6.01 -10.63
C VAL A 170 -13.60 -7.35 -11.29
N GLU A 171 -13.01 -7.33 -12.49
CA GLU A 171 -12.56 -8.56 -13.17
C GLU A 171 -11.37 -9.20 -12.46
N LEU A 172 -10.46 -8.37 -11.93
CA LEU A 172 -9.35 -8.85 -11.10
C LEU A 172 -9.85 -9.43 -9.77
N VAL A 173 -10.88 -8.83 -9.16
CA VAL A 173 -11.54 -9.40 -7.97
C VAL A 173 -12.09 -10.79 -8.26
N ARG A 174 -12.81 -10.97 -9.38
CA ARG A 174 -13.31 -12.30 -9.80
C ARG A 174 -12.18 -13.31 -9.99
N LEU A 175 -11.10 -12.91 -10.66
CA LEU A 175 -9.93 -13.76 -10.88
C LEU A 175 -9.30 -14.20 -9.54
N LEU A 176 -9.14 -13.30 -8.59
CA LEU A 176 -8.61 -13.60 -7.25
C LEU A 176 -9.56 -14.52 -6.46
N HIS A 177 -10.87 -14.29 -6.57
CA HIS A 177 -11.89 -15.10 -5.93
C HIS A 177 -11.91 -16.54 -6.48
N GLU A 178 -11.81 -16.71 -7.82
CA GLU A 178 -11.71 -18.01 -8.47
C GLU A 178 -10.47 -18.80 -8.04
N LEU A 179 -9.34 -18.13 -7.84
CA LEU A 179 -8.09 -18.76 -7.40
C LEU A 179 -8.13 -19.21 -5.94
N SER A 180 -9.14 -18.79 -5.17
CA SER A 180 -9.42 -19.07 -3.77
C SER A 180 -8.27 -18.87 -2.78
N GLY A 181 -8.59 -18.65 -1.51
CA GLY A 181 -7.59 -18.53 -0.44
C GLY A 181 -7.11 -17.10 -0.16
N PHE A 182 -7.24 -16.15 -1.09
CA PHE A 182 -6.87 -14.76 -0.85
C PHE A 182 -7.97 -13.96 -0.15
N GLY A 183 -7.56 -13.05 0.73
CA GLY A 183 -8.36 -11.90 1.13
C GLY A 183 -8.27 -10.83 0.03
N ILE A 184 -9.36 -10.12 -0.24
CA ILE A 184 -9.45 -9.19 -1.36
C ILE A 184 -9.90 -7.82 -0.86
N GLY A 185 -8.98 -6.85 -0.86
CA GLY A 185 -9.29 -5.44 -0.69
C GLY A 185 -9.50 -4.75 -2.03
N VAL A 186 -10.25 -3.65 -2.05
CA VAL A 186 -10.48 -2.82 -3.23
C VAL A 186 -10.39 -1.34 -2.90
N ALA A 187 -10.20 -0.48 -3.91
CA ALA A 187 -10.23 0.97 -3.74
C ALA A 187 -11.66 1.51 -3.81
N ALA A 188 -11.93 2.53 -2.97
CA ALA A 188 -13.14 3.35 -2.97
C ALA A 188 -12.79 4.85 -3.09
N PHE A 189 -13.72 5.69 -3.57
CA PHE A 189 -13.48 7.10 -3.86
C PHE A 189 -14.57 7.96 -3.21
N PRO A 190 -14.30 8.59 -2.05
CA PRO A 190 -15.28 9.41 -1.33
C PRO A 190 -15.80 10.60 -2.14
N GLU A 191 -14.93 11.27 -2.91
CA GLU A 191 -15.29 12.45 -3.70
C GLU A 191 -15.75 12.10 -5.11
N LYS A 192 -15.15 11.16 -5.78
CA LYS A 192 -15.51 10.55 -7.07
C LYS A 192 -14.24 10.06 -7.78
N HIS A 193 -14.29 8.91 -8.44
CA HIS A 193 -13.21 8.50 -9.35
C HIS A 193 -13.16 9.50 -10.54
N PRO A 194 -11.96 9.94 -10.98
CA PRO A 194 -11.82 10.91 -12.07
C PRO A 194 -12.59 10.55 -13.34
N GLU A 195 -12.64 9.28 -13.70
CA GLU A 195 -13.31 8.79 -14.91
C GLU A 195 -14.80 8.47 -14.72
N SER A 196 -15.32 8.48 -13.49
CA SER A 196 -16.74 8.20 -13.25
C SER A 196 -17.61 9.40 -13.63
N VAL A 197 -18.77 9.13 -14.17
CA VAL A 197 -19.75 10.17 -14.55
C VAL A 197 -20.25 10.89 -13.29
N ASN A 198 -20.55 10.12 -12.24
CA ASN A 198 -21.06 10.65 -10.96
C ASN A 198 -20.75 9.69 -9.80
N VAL A 199 -21.01 10.16 -8.58
CA VAL A 199 -20.78 9.40 -7.33
C VAL A 199 -21.68 8.17 -7.20
N ASP A 200 -22.84 8.15 -7.85
CA ASP A 200 -23.74 6.99 -7.82
C ASP A 200 -23.20 5.84 -8.69
N GLN A 201 -22.47 6.16 -9.74
CA GLN A 201 -21.72 5.16 -10.52
C GLN A 201 -20.63 4.54 -9.66
N ASP A 202 -19.86 5.33 -8.91
CA ASP A 202 -18.81 4.82 -8.02
C ASP A 202 -19.38 3.90 -6.94
N ALA A 203 -20.55 4.27 -6.36
CA ALA A 203 -21.21 3.43 -5.38
C ALA A 203 -21.61 2.07 -5.99
N ARG A 204 -22.21 2.07 -7.20
CA ARG A 204 -22.54 0.81 -7.91
C ARG A 204 -21.32 -0.04 -8.23
N VAL A 205 -20.23 0.57 -8.71
CA VAL A 205 -18.97 -0.13 -8.98
C VAL A 205 -18.38 -0.75 -7.70
N LEU A 206 -18.54 -0.08 -6.56
CA LEU A 206 -18.08 -0.63 -5.28
C LEU A 206 -18.93 -1.83 -4.84
N VAL A 207 -20.26 -1.76 -5.04
CA VAL A 207 -21.17 -2.89 -4.82
C VAL A 207 -20.82 -4.08 -5.74
N GLU A 208 -20.58 -3.83 -7.04
CA GLU A 208 -20.15 -4.87 -7.97
C GLU A 208 -18.84 -5.56 -7.54
N LYS A 209 -17.90 -4.80 -6.96
CA LYS A 209 -16.67 -5.38 -6.41
C LYS A 209 -16.94 -6.26 -5.18
N ALA A 210 -17.87 -5.82 -4.30
CA ALA A 210 -18.28 -6.61 -3.14
C ALA A 210 -18.96 -7.93 -3.56
N GLU A 211 -19.91 -7.85 -4.52
CA GLU A 211 -20.58 -9.02 -5.10
C GLU A 211 -19.61 -9.97 -5.82
N ALA A 212 -18.53 -9.43 -6.40
CA ALA A 212 -17.47 -10.22 -7.03
C ALA A 212 -16.55 -10.94 -6.04
N GLY A 213 -16.64 -10.62 -4.74
CA GLY A 213 -15.89 -11.28 -3.67
C GLY A 213 -14.87 -10.41 -2.94
N ALA A 214 -14.98 -9.07 -3.01
CA ALA A 214 -14.16 -8.20 -2.17
C ALA A 214 -14.57 -8.30 -0.69
N ASP A 215 -13.58 -8.36 0.21
CA ASP A 215 -13.77 -8.51 1.66
C ASP A 215 -13.79 -7.15 2.39
N PHE A 216 -13.12 -6.12 1.83
CA PHE A 216 -13.09 -4.76 2.37
C PHE A 216 -12.69 -3.74 1.30
N ALA A 217 -12.94 -2.48 1.59
CA ALA A 217 -12.43 -1.38 0.77
C ALA A 217 -11.55 -0.43 1.58
N VAL A 218 -10.59 0.20 0.89
CA VAL A 218 -9.80 1.33 1.40
C VAL A 218 -10.08 2.54 0.52
N THR A 219 -10.36 3.70 1.12
CA THR A 219 -10.65 4.88 0.30
C THR A 219 -9.37 5.57 -0.17
N GLN A 220 -9.45 6.26 -1.31
CA GLN A 220 -8.51 7.33 -1.62
C GLN A 220 -8.54 8.37 -0.49
N PHE A 221 -7.41 9.09 -0.27
CA PHE A 221 -7.40 10.16 0.73
C PHE A 221 -8.35 11.31 0.35
N PHE A 222 -8.85 12.00 1.36
CA PHE A 222 -9.78 13.12 1.26
C PHE A 222 -9.63 14.01 2.50
N PHE A 223 -10.27 15.19 2.51
CA PHE A 223 -10.16 16.15 3.62
C PHE A 223 -11.49 16.46 4.30
N GLU A 224 -12.61 16.08 3.70
CA GLU A 224 -13.97 16.36 4.17
C GLU A 224 -14.67 15.07 4.61
N ALA A 225 -14.82 14.86 5.92
CA ALA A 225 -15.45 13.64 6.46
C ALA A 225 -16.84 13.34 5.88
N ASP A 226 -17.60 14.39 5.55
CA ASP A 226 -18.94 14.23 4.95
C ASP A 226 -18.92 13.57 3.57
N ALA A 227 -17.80 13.68 2.83
CA ALA A 227 -17.66 12.96 1.56
C ALA A 227 -17.63 11.44 1.79
N TYR A 228 -16.91 11.00 2.83
CA TYR A 228 -16.87 9.60 3.23
C TYR A 228 -18.24 9.10 3.70
N PHE A 229 -18.92 9.82 4.60
CA PHE A 229 -20.21 9.38 5.11
C PHE A 229 -21.27 9.30 4.00
N ARG A 230 -21.33 10.30 3.11
CA ARG A 230 -22.24 10.25 1.94
C ARG A 230 -21.95 9.08 1.01
N MET A 231 -20.69 8.66 0.86
CA MET A 231 -20.34 7.47 0.08
C MET A 231 -20.83 6.21 0.78
N VAL A 232 -20.57 6.07 2.09
CA VAL A 232 -21.04 4.92 2.89
C VAL A 232 -22.56 4.82 2.83
N ASP A 233 -23.30 5.92 3.02
CA ASP A 233 -24.76 5.95 2.95
C ASP A 233 -25.28 5.46 1.60
N ARG A 234 -24.64 5.87 0.47
CA ARG A 234 -25.02 5.40 -0.86
C ARG A 234 -24.80 3.90 -1.04
N VAL A 235 -23.67 3.40 -0.60
CA VAL A 235 -23.32 1.97 -0.70
C VAL A 235 -24.28 1.14 0.16
N THR A 236 -24.56 1.57 1.38
CA THR A 236 -25.51 0.93 2.27
C THR A 236 -26.95 0.96 1.72
N ALA A 237 -27.35 2.07 1.12
CA ALA A 237 -28.67 2.18 0.47
C ALA A 237 -28.84 1.21 -0.72
N LEU A 238 -27.74 0.76 -1.33
CA LEU A 238 -27.72 -0.30 -2.35
C LEU A 238 -27.69 -1.73 -1.75
N GLY A 239 -27.78 -1.86 -0.42
CA GLY A 239 -27.79 -3.16 0.27
C GLY A 239 -26.41 -3.79 0.47
N CYS A 240 -25.32 -3.04 0.37
CA CYS A 240 -23.96 -3.54 0.54
C CYS A 240 -23.42 -3.14 1.91
N ASP A 241 -22.90 -4.12 2.65
CA ASP A 241 -22.32 -3.99 4.00
C ASP A 241 -20.78 -4.11 4.02
N LEU A 242 -20.16 -3.94 2.85
CA LEU A 242 -18.68 -3.99 2.70
C LEU A 242 -18.02 -3.00 3.67
N PRO A 243 -17.09 -3.43 4.54
CA PRO A 243 -16.32 -2.53 5.39
C PRO A 243 -15.49 -1.57 4.53
N ILE A 244 -15.69 -0.26 4.69
CA ILE A 244 -14.96 0.79 3.95
C ILE A 244 -14.07 1.54 4.92
N ILE A 245 -12.76 1.29 4.86
CA ILE A 245 -11.75 1.90 5.74
C ILE A 245 -11.30 3.22 5.12
N PRO A 246 -11.51 4.38 5.79
CA PRO A 246 -11.10 5.67 5.25
C PRO A 246 -9.57 5.83 5.23
N GLY A 247 -9.07 6.33 4.11
CA GLY A 247 -7.67 6.63 3.85
C GLY A 247 -7.29 8.02 4.34
N ILE A 248 -6.29 8.10 5.20
CA ILE A 248 -5.79 9.33 5.83
C ILE A 248 -4.38 9.62 5.32
N MET A 249 -4.16 10.80 4.78
CA MET A 249 -2.83 11.26 4.39
C MET A 249 -2.41 12.46 5.24
N PRO A 250 -1.54 12.28 6.24
CA PRO A 250 -0.98 13.40 6.98
C PRO A 250 -0.17 14.31 6.05
N LEU A 251 -0.55 15.57 5.94
CA LEU A 251 0.07 16.54 5.05
C LEU A 251 1.42 16.98 5.60
N THR A 252 2.50 16.78 4.84
CA THR A 252 3.85 17.17 5.23
C THR A 252 4.56 18.03 4.18
N ASN A 253 3.97 18.17 2.99
CA ASN A 253 4.51 18.96 1.87
C ASN A 253 3.36 19.42 0.97
N ILE A 254 3.18 20.74 0.83
CA ILE A 254 2.07 21.32 0.07
C ILE A 254 2.12 20.91 -1.40
N ARG A 255 3.27 21.05 -2.06
CA ARG A 255 3.42 20.73 -3.50
C ARG A 255 3.14 19.26 -3.79
N GLN A 256 3.53 18.39 -2.87
CA GLN A 256 3.29 16.95 -3.01
C GLN A 256 1.80 16.63 -2.91
N ILE A 257 1.09 17.20 -1.94
CA ILE A 257 -0.33 16.94 -1.75
C ILE A 257 -1.17 17.53 -2.89
N GLU A 258 -0.84 18.73 -3.38
CA GLU A 258 -1.49 19.32 -4.55
C GLU A 258 -1.33 18.46 -5.80
N ARG A 259 -0.13 17.89 -6.00
CA ARG A 259 0.10 16.96 -7.09
C ARG A 259 -0.74 15.70 -6.94
N PHE A 260 -0.79 15.11 -5.77
CA PHE A 260 -1.58 13.89 -5.53
C PHE A 260 -3.08 14.16 -5.64
N ALA A 261 -3.57 15.29 -5.12
CA ALA A 261 -4.96 15.67 -5.26
C ALA A 261 -5.37 15.78 -6.74
N ARG A 262 -4.57 16.47 -7.56
CA ARG A 262 -4.82 16.56 -9.01
C ARG A 262 -4.84 15.19 -9.70
N LEU A 263 -3.91 14.30 -9.36
CA LEU A 263 -3.83 12.96 -9.98
C LEU A 263 -5.01 12.08 -9.61
N ASN A 264 -5.50 12.20 -8.38
CA ASN A 264 -6.55 11.35 -7.83
C ASN A 264 -7.96 11.95 -7.97
N GLY A 265 -8.08 13.15 -8.54
CA GLY A 265 -9.36 13.86 -8.64
C GLY A 265 -9.93 14.31 -7.28
N SER A 266 -9.09 14.32 -6.23
CA SER A 266 -9.45 14.83 -4.91
C SER A 266 -9.36 16.36 -4.89
N SER A 267 -10.17 17.01 -4.03
CA SER A 267 -10.12 18.45 -3.84
C SER A 267 -9.25 18.85 -2.65
N LEU A 268 -8.55 19.98 -2.77
CA LEU A 268 -7.96 20.68 -1.64
C LEU A 268 -8.92 21.79 -1.21
N PRO A 269 -9.60 21.66 -0.06
CA PRO A 269 -10.58 22.66 0.37
C PRO A 269 -9.91 24.01 0.63
N ASP A 270 -10.59 25.10 0.32
CA ASP A 270 -10.10 26.46 0.55
C ASP A 270 -9.71 26.73 2.00
N TRP A 271 -10.44 26.14 2.95
CA TRP A 271 -10.10 26.27 4.37
C TRP A 271 -8.74 25.68 4.71
N LEU A 272 -8.35 24.56 4.04
CA LEU A 272 -7.05 23.93 4.23
C LEU A 272 -5.93 24.79 3.62
N LEU A 273 -6.14 25.32 2.42
CA LEU A 273 -5.21 26.23 1.77
C LEU A 273 -4.96 27.47 2.64
N ARG A 274 -6.02 28.11 3.17
CA ARG A 274 -5.91 29.24 4.10
C ARG A 274 -5.14 28.91 5.38
N ARG A 275 -5.23 27.70 5.91
CA ARG A 275 -4.44 27.25 7.09
C ARG A 275 -2.98 27.03 6.77
N LEU A 276 -2.66 26.64 5.55
CA LEU A 276 -1.29 26.36 5.12
C LEU A 276 -0.54 27.62 4.65
N GLU A 277 -1.24 28.62 4.16
CA GLU A 277 -0.65 29.86 3.63
C GLU A 277 0.33 30.53 4.62
N PRO A 278 0.00 30.74 5.93
CA PRO A 278 0.91 31.37 6.86
C PRO A 278 2.20 30.59 7.16
N VAL A 279 2.22 29.30 6.85
CA VAL A 279 3.33 28.36 7.11
C VAL A 279 3.95 27.80 5.85
N ALA A 280 3.62 28.36 4.67
CA ALA A 280 4.00 27.79 3.38
C ALA A 280 5.52 27.56 3.20
N ASP A 281 6.34 28.40 3.83
CA ASP A 281 7.80 28.34 3.79
C ASP A 281 8.40 27.67 5.05
N ASP A 282 7.57 27.22 6.00
CA ASP A 282 8.00 26.51 7.22
C ASP A 282 7.62 25.02 7.17
N PRO A 283 8.56 24.11 6.84
CA PRO A 283 8.27 22.66 6.80
C PRO A 283 7.76 22.09 8.12
N ALA A 284 8.20 22.62 9.26
CA ALA A 284 7.72 22.20 10.58
C ALA A 284 6.28 22.68 10.82
N GLY A 285 5.98 23.92 10.42
CA GLY A 285 4.63 24.50 10.45
C GLY A 285 3.67 23.74 9.56
N ILE A 286 4.06 23.42 8.31
CA ILE A 286 3.26 22.60 7.39
C ILE A 286 2.93 21.25 8.04
N ARG A 287 3.93 20.55 8.60
CA ARG A 287 3.71 19.25 9.27
C ARG A 287 2.77 19.38 10.45
N ARG A 288 2.93 20.39 11.30
CA ARG A 288 2.05 20.63 12.46
C ARG A 288 0.61 20.81 12.01
N VAL A 289 0.34 21.68 11.04
CA VAL A 289 -1.01 21.87 10.47
C VAL A 289 -1.53 20.56 9.87
N GLY A 290 -0.69 19.82 9.15
CA GLY A 290 -1.07 18.54 8.54
C GLY A 290 -1.45 17.47 9.56
N VAL A 291 -0.73 17.37 10.69
CA VAL A 291 -1.06 16.46 11.78
C VAL A 291 -2.36 16.87 12.48
N GLU A 292 -2.55 18.16 12.76
CA GLU A 292 -3.80 18.68 13.36
C GLU A 292 -5.03 18.38 12.46
N VAL A 293 -4.90 18.62 11.16
CA VAL A 293 -5.98 18.36 10.18
C VAL A 293 -6.27 16.86 10.08
N ALA A 294 -5.24 16.02 9.95
CA ALA A 294 -5.40 14.58 9.89
C ALA A 294 -5.99 14.00 11.19
N GLY A 295 -5.57 14.51 12.36
CA GLY A 295 -6.11 14.13 13.66
C GLY A 295 -7.58 14.52 13.83
N ALA A 296 -7.96 15.74 13.44
CA ALA A 296 -9.35 16.20 13.49
C ALA A 296 -10.26 15.40 12.54
N LEU A 297 -9.81 15.14 11.30
CA LEU A 297 -10.51 14.29 10.35
C LEU A 297 -10.67 12.86 10.91
N SER A 298 -9.60 12.29 11.44
CA SER A 298 -9.60 10.94 12.00
C SER A 298 -10.59 10.79 13.17
N ARG A 299 -10.59 11.73 14.11
CA ARG A 299 -11.58 11.75 15.22
C ARG A 299 -13.01 11.77 14.69
N ARG A 300 -13.31 12.71 13.78
CA ARG A 300 -14.66 12.82 13.22
C ARG A 300 -15.12 11.53 12.51
N LEU A 301 -14.22 10.88 11.78
CA LEU A 301 -14.50 9.60 11.11
C LEU A 301 -14.78 8.50 12.12
N LEU A 302 -13.92 8.34 13.14
CA LEU A 302 -14.09 7.33 14.18
C LEU A 302 -15.33 7.57 15.03
N ASP A 303 -15.64 8.82 15.39
CA ASP A 303 -16.85 9.19 16.13
C ASP A 303 -18.12 8.95 15.31
N GLY A 304 -18.03 9.09 13.99
CA GLY A 304 -19.09 8.79 13.03
C GLY A 304 -19.24 7.31 12.67
N GLY A 305 -18.49 6.41 13.31
CA GLY A 305 -18.63 4.95 13.14
C GLY A 305 -17.78 4.35 12.02
N ALA A 306 -16.76 5.03 11.55
CA ALA A 306 -15.83 4.42 10.60
C ALA A 306 -15.17 3.16 11.21
N PRO A 307 -15.00 2.06 10.42
CA PRO A 307 -14.50 0.78 10.91
C PRO A 307 -13.01 0.81 11.28
N GLY A 308 -12.34 1.93 11.06
CA GLY A 308 -10.93 2.14 11.35
C GLY A 308 -10.32 3.22 10.48
N LEU A 309 -8.99 3.22 10.34
CA LEU A 309 -8.25 4.19 9.54
C LEU A 309 -7.10 3.51 8.79
N HIS A 310 -6.86 3.93 7.56
CA HIS A 310 -5.73 3.52 6.74
C HIS A 310 -4.81 4.72 6.46
N PHE A 311 -3.54 4.67 6.90
CA PHE A 311 -2.63 5.80 6.79
C PHE A 311 -1.66 5.67 5.62
N TYR A 312 -1.69 6.62 4.71
CA TYR A 312 -0.71 6.80 3.64
C TYR A 312 0.59 7.40 4.21
N THR A 313 1.56 6.56 4.54
CA THR A 313 2.77 6.98 5.27
C THR A 313 3.80 7.70 4.40
N LEU A 314 3.78 7.48 3.08
CA LEU A 314 4.81 7.91 2.14
C LEU A 314 6.23 7.47 2.58
N ASN A 315 6.35 6.29 3.21
CA ASN A 315 7.55 5.75 3.84
C ASN A 315 8.13 6.65 4.95
N ARG A 316 7.28 7.49 5.59
CA ARG A 316 7.65 8.38 6.68
C ARG A 316 6.72 8.17 7.87
N SER A 317 7.26 7.70 8.99
CA SER A 317 6.44 7.35 10.16
C SER A 317 6.09 8.54 11.06
N THR A 318 6.87 9.65 11.02
CA THR A 318 6.78 10.71 12.04
C THR A 318 5.39 11.34 12.14
N ALA A 319 4.85 11.84 11.02
CA ALA A 319 3.52 12.47 11.03
C ALA A 319 2.40 11.48 11.40
N THR A 320 2.50 10.23 10.95
CA THR A 320 1.55 9.16 11.31
C THR A 320 1.59 8.88 12.81
N LEU A 321 2.77 8.78 13.42
CA LEU A 321 2.93 8.59 14.87
C LEU A 321 2.39 9.78 15.66
N GLU A 322 2.60 11.01 15.19
CA GLU A 322 2.05 12.23 15.80
C GLU A 322 0.51 12.22 15.77
N VAL A 323 -0.12 11.77 14.64
CA VAL A 323 -1.59 11.61 14.57
C VAL A 323 -2.06 10.50 15.51
N PHE A 324 -1.37 9.38 15.60
CA PHE A 324 -1.71 8.30 16.54
C PHE A 324 -1.68 8.77 17.99
N ALA A 325 -0.64 9.51 18.38
CA ALA A 325 -0.52 10.10 19.72
C ALA A 325 -1.65 11.09 20.01
N ASP A 326 -2.00 11.95 19.05
CA ASP A 326 -3.10 12.92 19.14
C ASP A 326 -4.48 12.24 19.28
N LEU A 327 -4.65 11.06 18.72
CA LEU A 327 -5.86 10.25 18.87
C LEU A 327 -5.90 9.42 20.17
N GLY A 328 -4.85 9.48 21.01
CA GLY A 328 -4.73 8.65 22.20
C GLY A 328 -4.53 7.16 21.90
N LEU A 329 -4.16 6.82 20.66
CA LEU A 329 -3.86 5.47 20.24
C LEU A 329 -2.39 5.17 20.57
N SER A 330 -2.16 4.29 21.53
CA SER A 330 -0.81 3.82 21.92
C SER A 330 -0.62 2.38 21.47
N ALA A 331 0.65 1.95 21.43
CA ALA A 331 0.95 0.54 21.27
C ALA A 331 0.24 -0.28 22.37
N PRO A 332 -0.24 -1.50 22.07
CA PRO A 332 -0.80 -2.40 23.08
C PRO A 332 0.22 -2.54 24.22
N GLN A 333 -0.24 -2.38 25.47
CA GLN A 333 0.61 -2.68 26.62
C GLN A 333 0.81 -4.20 26.64
N SER A 334 2.06 -4.63 26.50
CA SER A 334 2.48 -6.02 26.55
C SER A 334 2.31 -6.63 27.95
#